data_c8ee4f6fae39ed85228b2b6152ad9863
#
_entry.id   c8ee4f6fae39ed85228b2b6152ad9863
#
_cell.length_a   1.000
_cell.length_b   1.000
_cell.length_c   1.000
_cell.angle_alpha   90.00
_cell.angle_beta   90.00
_cell.angle_gamma   90.00
#
_symmetry.space_group_name_H-M   'P 1'
#
loop_
_entity.id
_entity.type
_entity.pdbx_description
1 polymer ?
#
loop_
_entity_poly.entity_id
_entity_poly.type
_entity_poly.pdbx_seq_one_letter_code
_entity_poly.pdbx_strand_id
1 'polypeptide(L)'
;MDQLHDTRDAIDAVLGIMAERDYAASTIKIHRGIFNSLIKFMEKNHYTKMEEHVGLSFIKERTGVVMDGFWGKGNRKINTLLKPVQNLFYYLDNGDLSYFMRSRIKPFQCPPAFKSEYQFFQKEYRNRNYAAATIVCNNNIVRRLLTFLQKKSQLIR
;
A
#
# COMPACT_ATOMS: atom_id res chain seq x y z
N MET A 1 5.22 -32.22 -0.02
CA MET A 1 5.61 -30.79 -0.11
C MET A 1 5.04 -30.11 1.11
N ASP A 2 5.86 -29.39 1.85
CA ASP A 2 5.42 -28.72 3.08
C ASP A 2 4.71 -27.41 2.70
N GLN A 3 3.38 -27.41 2.74
CA GLN A 3 2.53 -26.26 2.32
C GLN A 3 2.79 -24.99 3.16
N LEU A 4 3.35 -25.15 4.36
CA LEU A 4 3.78 -24.00 5.16
C LEU A 4 5.06 -23.36 4.60
N HIS A 5 5.92 -24.15 3.96
CA HIS A 5 7.10 -23.66 3.23
C HIS A 5 6.66 -22.80 2.05
N ASP A 6 5.66 -23.25 1.27
CA ASP A 6 5.11 -22.47 0.16
C ASP A 6 4.57 -21.10 0.62
N THR A 7 3.99 -21.05 1.82
CA THR A 7 3.51 -19.76 2.40
C THR A 7 4.68 -18.84 2.79
N ARG A 8 5.80 -19.39 3.29
CA ARG A 8 7.01 -18.62 3.63
C ARG A 8 7.69 -18.06 2.38
N ASP A 9 7.81 -18.88 1.35
CA ASP A 9 8.37 -18.47 0.05
C ASP A 9 7.52 -17.37 -0.59
N ALA A 10 6.19 -17.48 -0.51
CA ALA A 10 5.28 -16.45 -0.97
C ALA A 10 5.44 -15.12 -0.19
N ILE A 11 5.65 -15.19 1.13
CA ILE A 11 5.94 -14.01 1.95
C ILE A 11 7.21 -13.30 1.47
N ASP A 12 8.28 -14.03 1.24
CA ASP A 12 9.54 -13.46 0.78
C ASP A 12 9.40 -12.87 -0.62
N ALA A 13 8.67 -13.52 -1.51
CA ALA A 13 8.34 -12.99 -2.83
C ALA A 13 7.52 -11.70 -2.75
N VAL A 14 6.48 -11.64 -1.93
CA VAL A 14 5.66 -10.43 -1.70
C VAL A 14 6.51 -9.28 -1.19
N LEU A 15 7.39 -9.53 -0.20
CA LEU A 15 8.28 -8.49 0.35
C LEU A 15 9.32 -8.05 -0.69
N GLY A 16 9.82 -8.96 -1.53
CA GLY A 16 10.70 -8.66 -2.66
C GLY A 16 10.03 -7.74 -3.69
N ILE A 17 8.83 -8.08 -4.13
CA ILE A 17 8.03 -7.24 -5.05
C ILE A 17 7.77 -5.84 -4.45
N MET A 18 7.50 -5.75 -3.13
CA MET A 18 7.34 -4.46 -2.47
C MET A 18 8.63 -3.63 -2.51
N ALA A 19 9.80 -4.25 -2.31
CA ALA A 19 11.09 -3.57 -2.39
C ALA A 19 11.40 -3.10 -3.81
N GLU A 20 11.17 -3.92 -4.82
CA GLU A 20 11.34 -3.56 -6.25
C GLU A 20 10.42 -2.41 -6.68
N ARG A 21 9.28 -2.27 -6.04
CA ARG A 21 8.31 -1.18 -6.29
C ARG A 21 8.53 0.05 -5.40
N ASP A 22 9.69 0.16 -4.74
CA ASP A 22 10.08 1.27 -3.86
C ASP A 22 9.07 1.60 -2.76
N TYR A 23 8.48 0.58 -2.14
CA TYR A 23 7.73 0.80 -0.91
C TYR A 23 8.67 1.30 0.19
N ALA A 24 8.18 2.23 1.02
CA ALA A 24 8.98 2.72 2.15
C ALA A 24 9.45 1.55 3.04
N ALA A 25 10.70 1.58 3.47
CA ALA A 25 11.29 0.54 4.33
C ALA A 25 10.46 0.28 5.60
N SER A 26 9.86 1.34 6.17
CA SER A 26 8.92 1.24 7.29
C SER A 26 7.68 0.42 6.95
N THR A 27 7.12 0.57 5.75
CA THR A 27 5.96 -0.20 5.29
C THR A 27 6.31 -1.68 5.12
N ILE A 28 7.47 -1.98 4.50
CA ILE A 28 7.97 -3.35 4.34
C ILE A 28 8.21 -4.01 5.71
N LYS A 29 8.80 -3.27 6.67
CA LYS A 29 9.00 -3.73 8.04
C LYS A 29 7.68 -4.08 8.74
N ILE A 30 6.64 -3.26 8.58
CA ILE A 30 5.31 -3.53 9.13
C ILE A 30 4.72 -4.81 8.52
N HIS A 31 4.76 -4.96 7.19
CA HIS A 31 4.27 -6.16 6.50
C HIS A 31 5.00 -7.41 6.99
N ARG A 32 6.34 -7.37 7.08
CA ARG A 32 7.15 -8.46 7.61
C ARG A 32 6.74 -8.85 9.03
N GLY A 33 6.50 -7.88 9.91
CA GLY A 33 6.02 -8.13 11.28
C GLY A 33 4.66 -8.83 11.32
N ILE A 34 3.74 -8.43 10.43
CA ILE A 34 2.41 -9.04 10.29
C ILE A 34 2.53 -10.47 9.76
N PHE A 35 3.34 -10.70 8.73
CA PHE A 35 3.56 -12.04 8.17
C PHE A 35 4.22 -12.99 9.18
N ASN A 36 5.20 -12.53 9.94
CA ASN A 36 5.80 -13.33 11.02
C ASN A 36 4.76 -13.70 12.09
N SER A 37 3.84 -12.79 12.41
CA SER A 37 2.75 -13.06 13.34
C SER A 37 1.73 -14.05 12.75
N LEU A 38 1.46 -13.97 11.45
CA LEU A 38 0.58 -14.90 10.74
C LEU A 38 1.18 -16.31 10.72
N ILE A 39 2.47 -16.47 10.42
CA ILE A 39 3.14 -17.79 10.45
C ILE A 39 3.06 -18.41 11.84
N LYS A 40 3.38 -17.64 12.90
CA LYS A 40 3.25 -18.13 14.29
C LYS A 40 1.82 -18.54 14.63
N PHE A 41 0.82 -17.80 14.15
CA PHE A 41 -0.59 -18.15 14.31
C PHE A 41 -0.92 -19.46 13.60
N MET A 42 -0.44 -19.63 12.35
CA MET A 42 -0.65 -20.86 11.59
C MET A 42 -0.01 -22.07 12.29
N GLU A 43 1.22 -21.95 12.74
CA GLU A 43 1.94 -23.01 13.48
C GLU A 43 1.19 -23.39 14.77
N LYS A 44 0.79 -22.40 15.57
CA LYS A 44 0.05 -22.59 16.83
C LYS A 44 -1.28 -23.34 16.61
N ASN A 45 -1.97 -23.06 15.52
CA ASN A 45 -3.28 -23.64 15.21
C ASN A 45 -3.21 -24.81 14.22
N HIS A 46 -2.00 -25.31 13.94
CA HIS A 46 -1.75 -26.44 13.01
C HIS A 46 -2.28 -26.24 11.59
N TYR A 47 -2.34 -24.98 11.13
CA TYR A 47 -2.66 -24.69 9.74
C TYR A 47 -1.43 -24.91 8.86
N THR A 48 -1.55 -25.73 7.85
CA THR A 48 -0.47 -26.06 6.91
C THR A 48 -0.51 -25.20 5.66
N LYS A 49 -1.67 -24.63 5.32
CA LYS A 49 -1.89 -23.84 4.11
C LYS A 49 -2.58 -22.52 4.43
N MET A 50 -2.16 -21.46 3.74
CA MET A 50 -2.83 -20.17 3.81
C MET A 50 -4.10 -20.19 2.94
N GLU A 51 -5.26 -20.18 3.58
CA GLU A 51 -6.56 -20.07 2.96
C GLU A 51 -7.34 -18.87 3.52
N GLU A 52 -8.42 -18.46 2.85
CA GLU A 52 -9.19 -17.29 3.28
C GLU A 52 -9.64 -17.37 4.74
N HIS A 53 -10.17 -18.53 5.15
CA HIS A 53 -10.63 -18.73 6.53
C HIS A 53 -9.50 -18.64 7.57
N VAL A 54 -8.27 -19.02 7.20
CA VAL A 54 -7.07 -18.89 8.07
C VAL A 54 -6.75 -17.43 8.30
N GLY A 55 -6.73 -16.63 7.23
CA GLY A 55 -6.50 -15.20 7.32
C GLY A 55 -7.59 -14.46 8.09
N LEU A 56 -8.86 -14.82 7.90
CA LEU A 56 -9.99 -14.25 8.65
C LEU A 56 -9.91 -14.61 10.13
N SER A 57 -9.53 -15.86 10.46
CA SER A 57 -9.33 -16.32 11.83
C SER A 57 -8.16 -15.59 12.50
N PHE A 58 -7.07 -15.36 11.79
CA PHE A 58 -5.94 -14.55 12.28
C PHE A 58 -6.37 -13.11 12.59
N ILE A 59 -7.11 -12.47 11.68
CA ILE A 59 -7.63 -11.11 11.89
C ILE A 59 -8.55 -11.07 13.09
N LYS A 60 -9.46 -12.05 13.23
CA LYS A 60 -10.36 -12.18 14.38
C LYS A 60 -9.59 -12.31 15.69
N GLU A 61 -8.59 -13.19 15.76
CA GLU A 61 -7.78 -13.37 16.98
C GLU A 61 -7.06 -12.06 17.37
N ARG A 62 -6.57 -11.29 16.40
CA ARG A 62 -5.80 -10.05 16.64
C ARG A 62 -6.66 -8.82 16.92
N THR A 63 -7.88 -8.76 16.41
CA THR A 63 -8.72 -7.54 16.47
C THR A 63 -10.03 -7.74 17.20
N GLY A 64 -10.44 -8.98 17.44
CA GLY A 64 -11.77 -9.33 17.96
C GLY A 64 -12.90 -9.16 16.94
N VAL A 65 -12.62 -8.75 15.72
CA VAL A 65 -13.64 -8.47 14.69
C VAL A 65 -13.84 -9.67 13.79
N VAL A 66 -15.10 -10.07 13.62
CA VAL A 66 -15.51 -11.10 12.66
C VAL A 66 -15.79 -10.43 11.31
N MET A 67 -15.24 -10.99 10.24
CA MET A 67 -15.47 -10.55 8.87
C MET A 67 -16.07 -11.70 8.04
N ASP A 68 -16.99 -11.38 7.15
CA ASP A 68 -17.65 -12.36 6.29
C ASP A 68 -16.80 -12.77 5.08
N GLY A 69 -15.67 -12.10 4.86
CA GLY A 69 -14.71 -12.37 3.78
C GLY A 69 -13.63 -11.31 3.68
N PHE A 70 -12.55 -11.61 2.93
CA PHE A 70 -11.44 -10.67 2.73
C PHE A 70 -11.83 -9.38 2.02
N TRP A 71 -12.86 -9.42 1.17
CA TRP A 71 -13.22 -8.31 0.29
C TRP A 71 -14.28 -7.37 0.88
N GLY A 72 -14.66 -7.60 2.13
CA GLY A 72 -15.58 -6.73 2.87
C GLY A 72 -14.96 -5.37 3.22
N LYS A 73 -15.81 -4.39 3.53
CA LYS A 73 -15.36 -3.08 4.02
C LYS A 73 -14.81 -3.23 5.44
N GLY A 74 -13.49 -3.21 5.57
CA GLY A 74 -12.82 -3.13 6.88
C GLY A 74 -12.82 -1.70 7.43
N ASN A 75 -12.84 -1.57 8.75
CA ASN A 75 -12.56 -0.30 9.40
C ASN A 75 -11.04 -0.01 9.41
N ARG A 76 -10.64 1.21 9.81
CA ARG A 76 -9.23 1.64 9.78
C ARG A 76 -8.29 0.73 10.60
N LYS A 77 -8.75 0.18 11.74
CA LYS A 77 -7.97 -0.73 12.59
C LYS A 77 -7.69 -2.06 11.92
N ILE A 78 -8.69 -2.59 11.22
CA ILE A 78 -8.60 -3.88 10.52
C ILE A 78 -7.74 -3.74 9.27
N ASN A 79 -7.86 -2.63 8.51
CA ASN A 79 -7.18 -2.45 7.24
C ASN A 79 -5.65 -2.56 7.33
N THR A 80 -5.06 -2.25 8.46
CA THR A 80 -3.61 -2.39 8.66
C THR A 80 -3.17 -3.85 8.64
N LEU A 81 -3.98 -4.77 9.18
CA LEU A 81 -3.74 -6.21 9.13
C LEU A 81 -4.30 -6.85 7.88
N LEU A 82 -5.49 -6.41 7.46
CA LEU A 82 -6.22 -7.00 6.34
C LEU A 82 -5.46 -6.91 5.03
N LYS A 83 -4.91 -5.73 4.71
CA LYS A 83 -4.20 -5.52 3.44
C LYS A 83 -2.98 -6.42 3.24
N PRO A 84 -2.04 -6.55 4.20
CA PRO A 84 -0.95 -7.51 4.05
C PRO A 84 -1.44 -8.94 3.84
N VAL A 85 -2.46 -9.37 4.61
CA VAL A 85 -3.02 -10.72 4.51
C VAL A 85 -3.71 -10.95 3.15
N GLN A 86 -4.47 -9.95 2.67
CA GLN A 86 -5.06 -9.98 1.32
C GLN A 86 -3.99 -10.07 0.22
N ASN A 87 -2.91 -9.29 0.33
CA ASN A 87 -1.82 -9.31 -0.64
C ASN A 87 -1.15 -10.69 -0.71
N LEU A 88 -0.90 -11.30 0.45
CA LEU A 88 -0.32 -12.64 0.50
C LEU A 88 -1.26 -13.68 -0.11
N PHE A 89 -2.53 -13.67 0.29
CA PHE A 89 -3.54 -14.58 -0.23
C PHE A 89 -3.67 -14.44 -1.75
N TYR A 90 -3.77 -13.20 -2.24
CA TYR A 90 -3.85 -12.94 -3.66
C TYR A 90 -2.61 -13.41 -4.44
N TYR A 91 -1.42 -13.21 -3.87
CA TYR A 91 -0.18 -13.69 -4.47
C TYR A 91 -0.14 -15.22 -4.57
N LEU A 92 -0.55 -15.92 -3.52
CA LEU A 92 -0.63 -17.38 -3.50
C LEU A 92 -1.60 -17.93 -4.56
N ASP A 93 -2.68 -17.19 -4.82
CA ASP A 93 -3.73 -17.59 -5.79
C ASP A 93 -3.35 -17.25 -7.24
N ASN A 94 -2.66 -16.12 -7.47
CA ASN A 94 -2.43 -15.58 -8.81
C ASN A 94 -0.95 -15.51 -9.23
N GLY A 95 -0.01 -15.70 -8.32
CA GLY A 95 1.43 -15.58 -8.57
C GLY A 95 1.90 -14.13 -8.82
N ASP A 96 1.03 -13.13 -8.66
CA ASP A 96 1.32 -11.72 -8.93
C ASP A 96 0.55 -10.81 -7.95
N LEU A 97 1.03 -9.57 -7.81
CA LEU A 97 0.42 -8.50 -6.99
C LEU A 97 0.01 -7.28 -7.79
N SER A 98 0.03 -7.35 -9.11
CA SER A 98 -0.22 -6.20 -10.00
C SER A 98 -1.54 -5.48 -9.73
N TYR A 99 -2.57 -6.21 -9.35
CA TYR A 99 -3.91 -5.67 -9.08
C TYR A 99 -3.99 -4.82 -7.80
N PHE A 100 -3.27 -5.21 -6.75
CA PHE A 100 -3.36 -4.53 -5.44
C PHE A 100 -2.28 -3.49 -5.20
N MET A 101 -1.15 -3.64 -5.86
CA MET A 101 -0.07 -2.69 -5.69
C MET A 101 -0.34 -1.46 -6.55
N ARG A 102 -0.40 -0.32 -5.90
CA ARG A 102 -0.42 0.96 -6.60
C ARG A 102 0.76 0.96 -7.56
N SER A 103 0.48 1.12 -8.85
CA SER A 103 1.53 1.49 -9.80
C SER A 103 2.30 2.66 -9.20
N ARG A 104 3.64 2.65 -9.31
CA ARG A 104 4.46 3.81 -8.93
C ARG A 104 3.74 5.06 -9.41
N ILE A 105 3.35 5.92 -8.51
CA ILE A 105 2.93 7.25 -8.91
C ILE A 105 4.20 7.87 -9.48
N LYS A 106 4.27 7.97 -10.80
CA LYS A 106 5.39 8.67 -11.45
C LYS A 106 5.59 9.99 -10.71
N PRO A 107 6.81 10.33 -10.31
CA PRO A 107 7.05 11.59 -9.61
C PRO A 107 6.43 12.71 -10.44
N PHE A 108 5.70 13.59 -9.78
CA PHE A 108 5.03 14.70 -10.46
C PHE A 108 6.06 15.51 -11.23
N GLN A 109 5.89 15.59 -12.53
CA GLN A 109 6.65 16.48 -13.40
C GLN A 109 5.82 17.73 -13.63
N CYS A 110 6.30 18.87 -13.13
CA CYS A 110 5.62 20.13 -13.37
C CYS A 110 5.66 20.46 -14.86
N PRO A 111 4.50 20.75 -15.50
CA PRO A 111 4.50 21.17 -16.89
C PRO A 111 5.39 22.40 -17.08
N PRO A 112 6.20 22.47 -18.16
CA PRO A 112 7.13 23.56 -18.38
C PRO A 112 6.50 24.97 -18.29
N ALA A 113 5.27 25.11 -18.78
CA ALA A 113 4.51 26.35 -18.76
C ALA A 113 4.20 26.90 -17.36
N PHE A 114 4.27 26.07 -16.31
CA PHE A 114 3.92 26.42 -14.94
C PHE A 114 5.10 26.25 -13.99
N LYS A 115 6.32 26.04 -14.50
CA LYS A 115 7.46 25.67 -13.67
C LYS A 115 7.89 26.80 -12.72
N SER A 116 7.88 28.04 -13.19
CA SER A 116 8.24 29.24 -12.41
C SER A 116 7.25 29.48 -11.28
N GLU A 117 5.94 29.43 -11.59
CA GLU A 117 4.86 29.66 -10.63
C GLU A 117 4.83 28.56 -9.57
N TYR A 118 5.06 27.30 -9.98
CA TYR A 118 5.11 26.19 -9.05
C TYR A 118 6.32 26.27 -8.11
N GLN A 119 7.49 26.68 -8.61
CA GLN A 119 8.69 26.92 -7.78
C GLN A 119 8.47 28.07 -6.81
N PHE A 120 7.87 29.18 -7.27
CA PHE A 120 7.53 30.31 -6.41
C PHE A 120 6.55 29.89 -5.31
N PHE A 121 5.48 29.17 -5.65
CA PHE A 121 4.54 28.61 -4.69
C PHE A 121 5.24 27.76 -3.62
N GLN A 122 6.12 26.83 -4.01
CA GLN A 122 6.85 25.98 -3.07
C GLN A 122 7.76 26.79 -2.14
N LYS A 123 8.42 27.83 -2.66
CA LYS A 123 9.29 28.71 -1.87
C LYS A 123 8.49 29.51 -0.83
N GLU A 124 7.36 30.09 -1.25
CA GLU A 124 6.47 30.85 -0.36
C GLU A 124 5.91 29.98 0.78
N TYR A 125 5.50 28.76 0.49
CA TYR A 125 5.00 27.84 1.52
C TYR A 125 6.06 27.45 2.55
N ARG A 126 7.31 27.29 2.12
CA ARG A 126 8.44 27.04 3.06
C ARG A 126 8.72 28.26 3.91
N ASN A 127 8.70 29.45 3.33
CA ASN A 127 9.00 30.70 4.03
C ASN A 127 7.96 31.05 5.09
N ARG A 128 6.71 30.63 4.92
CA ARG A 128 5.60 30.95 5.84
C ARG A 128 5.48 30.00 7.03
N ASN A 129 6.41 29.08 7.22
CA ASN A 129 6.47 28.14 8.35
C ASN A 129 5.18 27.33 8.58
N TYR A 130 4.47 26.98 7.51
CA TYR A 130 3.31 26.08 7.62
C TYR A 130 3.74 24.70 8.14
N ALA A 131 2.84 24.03 8.86
CA ALA A 131 3.04 22.64 9.28
C ALA A 131 3.30 21.72 8.08
N ALA A 132 4.22 20.77 8.23
CA ALA A 132 4.62 19.86 7.14
C ALA A 132 3.41 19.15 6.48
N ALA A 133 2.41 18.74 7.27
CA ALA A 133 1.19 18.13 6.77
C ALA A 133 0.39 19.09 5.86
N THR A 134 0.32 20.38 6.21
CA THR A 134 -0.33 21.43 5.41
C THR A 134 0.38 21.64 4.09
N ILE A 135 1.73 21.68 4.11
CA ILE A 135 2.55 21.81 2.90
C ILE A 135 2.30 20.62 1.95
N VAL A 136 2.29 19.41 2.47
CA VAL A 136 2.03 18.19 1.66
C VAL A 136 0.62 18.22 1.06
N CYS A 137 -0.39 18.58 1.84
CA CYS A 137 -1.79 18.64 1.38
C CYS A 137 -1.94 19.65 0.24
N ASN A 138 -1.45 20.87 0.42
CA ASN A 138 -1.57 21.94 -0.57
C ASN A 138 -0.74 21.66 -1.83
N ASN A 139 0.46 21.09 -1.70
CA ASN A 139 1.23 20.61 -2.85
C ASN A 139 0.47 19.57 -3.67
N ASN A 140 -0.24 18.64 -3.03
CA ASN A 140 -1.04 17.65 -3.75
C ASN A 140 -2.21 18.28 -4.50
N ILE A 141 -2.88 19.30 -3.93
CA ILE A 141 -3.96 20.04 -4.61
C ILE A 141 -3.42 20.76 -5.84
N VAL A 142 -2.32 21.50 -5.70
CA VAL A 142 -1.69 22.25 -6.81
C VAL A 142 -1.22 21.29 -7.91
N ARG A 143 -0.61 20.16 -7.58
CA ARG A 143 -0.19 19.14 -8.55
C ARG A 143 -1.36 18.60 -9.35
N ARG A 144 -2.50 18.33 -8.71
CA ARG A 144 -3.73 17.89 -9.39
C ARG A 144 -4.26 18.94 -10.34
N LEU A 145 -4.29 20.21 -9.91
CA LEU A 145 -4.68 21.33 -10.75
C LEU A 145 -3.79 21.46 -12.00
N LEU A 146 -2.46 21.46 -11.83
CA LEU A 146 -1.52 21.57 -12.93
C LEU A 146 -1.63 20.41 -13.92
N THR A 147 -1.84 19.19 -13.41
CA THR A 147 -2.09 17.99 -14.26
C THR A 147 -3.38 18.15 -15.06
N PHE A 148 -4.44 18.68 -14.44
CA PHE A 148 -5.71 18.94 -15.12
C PHE A 148 -5.56 20.00 -16.22
N LEU A 149 -4.89 21.12 -15.93
CA LEU A 149 -4.65 22.19 -16.90
C LEU A 149 -3.81 21.71 -18.09
N GLN A 150 -2.80 20.89 -17.84
CA GLN A 150 -1.99 20.30 -18.91
C GLN A 150 -2.84 19.43 -19.84
N LYS A 151 -3.71 18.58 -19.30
CA LYS A 151 -4.62 17.75 -20.09
C LYS A 151 -5.59 18.60 -20.93
N LYS A 152 -6.15 19.67 -20.36
CA LYS A 152 -7.02 20.57 -21.10
C LYS A 152 -6.30 21.31 -22.21
N SER A 153 -5.08 21.78 -21.98
CA SER A 153 -4.30 22.48 -23.03
C SER A 153 -3.91 21.57 -24.21
N GLN A 154 -3.86 20.24 -24.01
CA GLN A 154 -3.62 19.26 -25.08
C GLN A 154 -4.89 18.94 -25.89
N LEU A 155 -6.09 19.19 -25.34
CA LEU A 155 -7.37 18.95 -26.02
C LEU A 155 -7.84 20.14 -26.89
N ILE A 156 -7.17 21.29 -26.77
CA ILE A 156 -7.53 22.53 -27.50
C ILE A 156 -6.61 22.75 -28.73
N ARG A 157 -5.68 21.84 -28.96
CA ARG A 157 -4.86 21.78 -30.18
C ARG A 157 -5.37 20.71 -31.13
#